data_c5f5d6c038391df59d3d9ef9918eed68
#
_entry.id   c5f5d6c038391df59d3d9ef9918eed68
#
_cell.length_a   1.000
_cell.length_b   1.000
_cell.length_c   1.000
_cell.angle_alpha   90.00
_cell.angle_beta   90.00
_cell.angle_gamma   90.00
#
_symmetry.space_group_name_H-M   'P 1'
#
loop_
_entity.id
_entity.type
_entity.pdbx_description
1 polymer ?
#
loop_
_entity_poly.entity_id
_entity_poly.type
_entity_poly.pdbx_seq_one_letter_code
_entity_poly.pdbx_strand_id
1 'polypeptide(L)'
;AEAFPGDVIGIHNHGTIAIGDTFTEGEKLQFTGIPNFAPELFRRARLRDPLKLKQLQKGLAQLSEEGATQFFRPLMSNDLILGAVGVLQFDVAAYRLKDEYGVEAVFEPVSVNTARWISCSNAKKLEEFREKNASNLSIDAAGHLVYLAPTRVNLQLAQELSLIHISEPTRPY
;
A
#
# COMPACT_ATOMS: atom_id res chain seq x y z
N ALA A 1 -18.74 -13.68 27.56
CA ALA A 1 -17.30 -13.99 27.62
C ALA A 1 -16.61 -12.80 28.27
N GLU A 2 -15.72 -13.06 29.19
CA GLU A 2 -14.92 -12.02 29.88
C GLU A 2 -13.51 -12.04 29.28
N ALA A 3 -12.88 -10.87 29.14
CA ALA A 3 -11.51 -10.73 28.70
C ALA A 3 -10.67 -10.10 29.82
N PHE A 4 -9.45 -10.58 30.00
CA PHE A 4 -8.54 -10.11 31.02
C PHE A 4 -7.36 -9.32 30.38
N PRO A 5 -6.66 -8.46 31.15
CA PRO A 5 -5.50 -7.74 30.63
C PRO A 5 -4.44 -8.69 30.05
N GLY A 6 -4.08 -8.45 28.78
CA GLY A 6 -3.18 -9.29 28.00
C GLY A 6 -3.85 -10.27 27.05
N ASP A 7 -5.16 -10.43 27.11
CA ASP A 7 -5.90 -11.29 26.18
C ASP A 7 -6.00 -10.67 24.78
N VAL A 8 -5.92 -11.53 23.78
CA VAL A 8 -6.23 -11.18 22.39
C VAL A 8 -7.67 -11.59 22.09
N ILE A 9 -8.50 -10.63 21.76
CA ILE A 9 -9.92 -10.84 21.49
C ILE A 9 -10.27 -10.51 20.05
N GLY A 10 -11.23 -11.24 19.48
CA GLY A 10 -11.82 -10.93 18.19
C GLY A 10 -13.03 -10.00 18.36
N ILE A 11 -13.04 -8.90 17.61
CA ILE A 11 -14.15 -7.95 17.57
C ILE A 11 -14.78 -7.99 16.18
N HIS A 12 -16.10 -8.11 16.12
CA HIS A 12 -16.81 -8.02 14.86
C HIS A 12 -16.83 -6.57 14.38
N ASN A 13 -16.25 -6.32 13.19
CA ASN A 13 -16.15 -4.98 12.62
C ASN A 13 -17.27 -4.76 11.58
N HIS A 14 -18.10 -3.75 11.82
CA HIS A 14 -19.13 -3.29 10.88
C HIS A 14 -18.61 -2.21 9.90
N GLY A 15 -17.30 -2.10 9.70
CA GLY A 15 -16.68 -1.16 8.78
C GLY A 15 -16.33 0.20 9.40
N THR A 16 -16.45 0.35 10.72
CA THR A 16 -16.12 1.60 11.44
C THR A 16 -14.76 1.57 12.14
N ILE A 17 -14.14 0.40 12.22
CA ILE A 17 -12.91 0.16 12.96
C ILE A 17 -11.78 -0.06 11.97
N ALA A 18 -10.69 0.67 12.12
CA ALA A 18 -9.47 0.53 11.34
C ALA A 18 -8.33 -0.09 12.16
N ILE A 19 -7.34 -0.68 11.47
CA ILE A 19 -6.11 -1.17 12.11
C ILE A 19 -5.37 0.02 12.72
N GLY A 20 -5.04 -0.08 14.00
CA GLY A 20 -4.41 0.99 14.77
C GLY A 20 -5.37 1.77 15.64
N ASP A 21 -6.67 1.54 15.52
CA ASP A 21 -7.64 2.15 16.41
C ASP A 21 -7.49 1.61 17.84
N THR A 22 -7.66 2.49 18.79
CA THR A 22 -7.63 2.18 20.22
C THR A 22 -9.01 2.31 20.81
N PHE A 23 -9.45 1.27 21.50
CA PHE A 23 -10.71 1.27 22.24
C PHE A 23 -10.46 1.62 23.68
N THR A 24 -11.12 2.64 24.18
CA THR A 24 -10.99 3.10 25.56
C THR A 24 -12.36 3.36 26.16
N GLU A 25 -12.46 3.17 27.46
CA GLU A 25 -13.65 3.51 28.24
C GLU A 25 -13.40 4.82 28.99
N GLY A 26 -13.81 5.95 28.36
CA GLY A 26 -13.79 7.28 28.97
C GLY A 26 -12.53 8.13 28.78
N GLU A 27 -11.36 7.56 28.57
CA GLU A 27 -10.11 8.29 28.33
C GLU A 27 -9.77 8.36 26.84
N LYS A 28 -9.28 9.52 26.37
CA LYS A 28 -8.72 9.63 25.00
C LYS A 28 -7.27 9.13 25.01
N LEU A 29 -7.08 7.84 24.81
CA LEU A 29 -5.78 7.22 24.65
C LEU A 29 -5.53 6.89 23.17
N GLN A 30 -4.32 7.16 22.70
CA GLN A 30 -3.86 6.75 21.38
C GLN A 30 -2.49 6.10 21.53
N PHE A 31 -2.39 4.84 21.18
CA PHE A 31 -1.10 4.16 21.10
C PHE A 31 -0.43 4.52 19.79
N THR A 32 0.76 5.11 19.90
CA THR A 32 1.64 5.41 18.76
C THR A 32 2.65 4.29 18.60
N GLY A 33 3.08 3.99 17.38
CA GLY A 33 4.16 3.04 17.13
C GLY A 33 3.76 1.68 16.60
N ILE A 34 2.55 1.53 16.02
CA ILE A 34 2.29 0.38 15.16
C ILE A 34 3.17 0.58 13.91
N PRO A 35 4.23 -0.25 13.71
CA PRO A 35 5.12 -0.05 12.59
C PRO A 35 4.40 -0.35 11.29
N ASN A 36 4.19 0.66 10.46
CA ASN A 36 3.86 0.48 9.06
C ASN A 36 5.14 0.12 8.32
N PHE A 37 5.35 -1.16 8.07
CA PHE A 37 6.52 -1.61 7.32
C PHE A 37 6.44 -1.18 5.86
N ALA A 38 7.55 -0.61 5.35
CA ALA A 38 7.71 -0.42 3.93
C ALA A 38 7.70 -1.78 3.23
N PRO A 39 7.01 -1.92 2.10
CA PRO A 39 7.15 -3.11 1.31
C PRO A 39 8.59 -3.24 0.78
N GLU A 40 9.14 -4.43 0.87
CA GLU A 40 10.47 -4.78 0.37
C GLU A 40 10.40 -5.55 -0.96
N LEU A 41 9.27 -6.19 -1.20
CA LEU A 41 9.01 -7.00 -2.39
C LEU A 41 7.81 -6.44 -3.15
N PHE A 42 7.94 -6.35 -4.46
CA PHE A 42 6.89 -5.84 -5.33
C PHE A 42 6.57 -6.85 -6.42
N ARG A 43 5.28 -7.06 -6.68
CA ARG A 43 4.81 -7.92 -7.76
C ARG A 43 3.61 -7.31 -8.46
N ARG A 44 3.51 -7.56 -9.77
CA ARG A 44 2.36 -7.20 -10.57
C ARG A 44 1.31 -8.27 -10.47
N ALA A 45 0.07 -7.88 -10.19
CA ALA A 45 -1.07 -8.77 -10.23
C ALA A 45 -1.56 -8.96 -11.67
N ARG A 46 -1.48 -10.18 -12.16
CA ARG A 46 -2.03 -10.61 -13.46
C ARG A 46 -3.32 -11.37 -13.25
N LEU A 47 -4.35 -10.95 -13.96
CA LEU A 47 -5.63 -11.66 -14.00
C LEU A 47 -5.59 -12.79 -15.02
N ARG A 48 -6.17 -13.94 -14.66
CA ARG A 48 -6.51 -14.97 -15.64
C ARG A 48 -7.73 -14.56 -16.47
N ASP A 49 -8.71 -13.93 -15.84
CA ASP A 49 -9.94 -13.42 -16.47
C ASP A 49 -9.97 -11.89 -16.41
N PRO A 50 -9.75 -11.19 -17.54
CA PRO A 50 -9.76 -9.73 -17.59
C PRO A 50 -11.07 -9.07 -17.14
N LEU A 51 -12.21 -9.78 -17.20
CA LEU A 51 -13.50 -9.26 -16.77
C LEU A 51 -13.59 -9.03 -15.27
N LYS A 52 -12.71 -9.65 -14.50
CA LYS A 52 -12.68 -9.55 -13.01
C LYS A 52 -11.77 -8.43 -12.49
N LEU A 53 -11.39 -7.46 -13.33
CA LEU A 53 -10.51 -6.37 -12.93
C LEU A 53 -11.05 -5.56 -11.74
N LYS A 54 -12.34 -5.26 -11.73
CA LYS A 54 -12.99 -4.51 -10.63
C LYS A 54 -12.94 -5.28 -9.30
N GLN A 55 -13.18 -6.59 -9.35
CA GLN A 55 -13.10 -7.46 -8.17
C GLN A 55 -11.67 -7.55 -7.65
N LEU A 56 -10.67 -7.64 -8.56
CA LEU A 56 -9.27 -7.61 -8.19
C LEU A 56 -8.91 -6.31 -7.48
N GLN A 57 -9.27 -5.16 -8.05
CA GLN A 57 -9.00 -3.85 -7.45
C GLN A 57 -9.62 -3.72 -6.06
N LYS A 58 -10.88 -4.16 -5.91
CA LYS A 58 -11.58 -4.14 -4.62
C LYS A 58 -10.86 -5.04 -3.60
N GLY A 59 -10.51 -6.26 -3.98
CA GLY A 59 -9.83 -7.20 -3.10
C GLY A 59 -8.44 -6.71 -2.68
N LEU A 60 -7.63 -6.18 -3.62
CA LEU A 60 -6.31 -5.63 -3.31
C LEU A 60 -6.39 -4.40 -2.40
N ALA A 61 -7.36 -3.51 -2.62
CA ALA A 61 -7.58 -2.35 -1.76
C ALA A 61 -7.91 -2.78 -0.33
N GLN A 62 -8.83 -3.73 -0.17
CA GLN A 62 -9.21 -4.23 1.15
C GLN A 62 -8.07 -4.96 1.87
N LEU A 63 -7.29 -5.81 1.18
CA LEU A 63 -6.09 -6.43 1.74
C LEU A 63 -5.06 -5.39 2.19
N SER A 64 -4.98 -4.25 1.49
CA SER A 64 -4.11 -3.14 1.89
C SER A 64 -4.61 -2.40 3.13
N GLU A 65 -5.92 -2.24 3.29
CA GLU A 65 -6.52 -1.65 4.49
C GLU A 65 -6.25 -2.48 5.73
N GLU A 66 -6.16 -3.80 5.60
CA GLU A 66 -5.79 -4.72 6.67
C GLU A 66 -4.30 -4.64 7.06
N GLY A 67 -3.48 -3.93 6.29
CA GLY A 67 -2.09 -3.63 6.64
C GLY A 67 -1.06 -4.71 6.29
N ALA A 68 -1.48 -5.89 5.84
CA ALA A 68 -0.57 -6.99 5.49
C ALA A 68 0.19 -6.75 4.18
N THR A 69 -0.38 -6.00 3.27
CA THR A 69 0.16 -5.66 1.95
C THR A 69 -0.10 -4.21 1.62
N GLN A 70 0.53 -3.69 0.58
CA GLN A 70 0.27 -2.35 0.05
C GLN A 70 -0.03 -2.44 -1.45
N PHE A 71 -1.02 -1.67 -1.89
CA PHE A 71 -1.52 -1.69 -3.25
C PHE A 71 -1.21 -0.38 -3.97
N PHE A 72 -0.64 -0.48 -5.18
CA PHE A 72 -0.24 0.65 -6.00
C PHE A 72 -0.82 0.58 -7.40
N ARG A 73 -1.28 1.70 -7.89
CA ARG A 73 -1.78 1.90 -9.27
C ARG A 73 -0.82 2.84 -10.01
N PRO A 74 0.04 2.33 -10.92
CA PRO A 74 0.90 3.18 -11.74
C PRO A 74 0.12 4.19 -12.56
N LEU A 75 0.66 5.41 -12.74
CA LEU A 75 -0.01 6.46 -13.50
C LEU A 75 0.00 6.22 -15.00
N MET A 76 1.04 5.54 -15.52
CA MET A 76 1.27 5.34 -16.95
C MET A 76 0.89 3.96 -17.46
N SER A 77 0.37 3.09 -16.61
CA SER A 77 -0.08 1.75 -17.02
C SER A 77 -1.33 1.34 -16.25
N ASN A 78 -2.03 0.33 -16.77
CA ASN A 78 -3.16 -0.30 -16.08
C ASN A 78 -2.72 -1.46 -15.18
N ASP A 79 -1.43 -1.60 -14.93
CA ASP A 79 -0.92 -2.62 -14.02
C ASP A 79 -1.37 -2.33 -12.58
N LEU A 80 -1.55 -3.40 -11.83
CA LEU A 80 -1.82 -3.33 -10.41
C LEU A 80 -0.62 -3.94 -9.69
N ILE A 81 0.05 -3.17 -8.84
CA ILE A 81 1.24 -3.60 -8.13
C ILE A 81 0.90 -3.82 -6.66
N LEU A 82 1.28 -4.99 -6.15
CA LEU A 82 1.19 -5.32 -4.73
C LEU A 82 2.60 -5.28 -4.14
N GLY A 83 2.74 -4.58 -3.02
CA GLY A 83 3.93 -4.55 -2.20
C GLY A 83 3.74 -5.32 -0.90
N ALA A 84 4.75 -6.07 -0.49
CA ALA A 84 4.73 -6.89 0.72
C ALA A 84 6.11 -6.92 1.38
N VAL A 85 6.16 -7.27 2.66
CA VAL A 85 7.42 -7.46 3.39
C VAL A 85 8.02 -8.84 3.13
N GLY A 86 7.18 -9.85 2.93
CA GLY A 86 7.61 -11.22 2.72
C GLY A 86 6.90 -11.92 1.56
N VAL A 87 7.53 -12.96 1.01
CA VAL A 87 7.03 -13.71 -0.15
C VAL A 87 5.68 -14.38 0.14
N LEU A 88 5.50 -14.94 1.34
CA LEU A 88 4.28 -15.64 1.73
C LEU A 88 3.03 -14.74 1.71
N GLN A 89 3.19 -13.43 1.85
CA GLN A 89 2.07 -12.50 1.77
C GLN A 89 1.42 -12.47 0.39
N PHE A 90 2.17 -12.73 -0.67
CA PHE A 90 1.60 -12.86 -2.02
C PHE A 90 0.78 -14.14 -2.17
N ASP A 91 1.21 -15.23 -1.57
CA ASP A 91 0.47 -16.51 -1.62
C ASP A 91 -0.85 -16.39 -0.84
N VAL A 92 -0.80 -15.76 0.35
CA VAL A 92 -2.00 -15.45 1.14
C VAL A 92 -2.94 -14.53 0.38
N ALA A 93 -2.42 -13.48 -0.25
CA ALA A 93 -3.22 -12.56 -1.07
C ALA A 93 -3.88 -13.28 -2.26
N ALA A 94 -3.15 -14.16 -2.96
CA ALA A 94 -3.71 -14.95 -4.07
C ALA A 94 -4.82 -15.88 -3.59
N TYR A 95 -4.62 -16.56 -2.48
CA TYR A 95 -5.63 -17.44 -1.87
C TYR A 95 -6.89 -16.65 -1.50
N ARG A 96 -6.74 -15.55 -0.78
CA ARG A 96 -7.87 -14.73 -0.34
C ARG A 96 -8.64 -14.08 -1.51
N LEU A 97 -7.92 -13.60 -2.53
CA LEU A 97 -8.55 -13.08 -3.75
C LEU A 97 -9.40 -14.14 -4.43
N LYS A 98 -8.96 -15.40 -4.45
CA LYS A 98 -9.73 -16.51 -5.00
C LYS A 98 -10.93 -16.86 -4.14
N ASP A 99 -10.74 -17.01 -2.83
CA ASP A 99 -11.76 -17.48 -1.88
C ASP A 99 -12.84 -16.42 -1.62
N GLU A 100 -12.43 -15.17 -1.33
CA GLU A 100 -13.33 -14.11 -0.91
C GLU A 100 -13.92 -13.31 -2.09
N TYR A 101 -13.17 -13.17 -3.20
CA TYR A 101 -13.55 -12.33 -4.35
C TYR A 101 -13.78 -13.11 -5.65
N GLY A 102 -13.52 -14.41 -5.65
CA GLY A 102 -13.63 -15.27 -6.82
C GLY A 102 -12.68 -14.87 -7.95
N VAL A 103 -11.52 -14.30 -7.62
CA VAL A 103 -10.51 -13.77 -8.58
C VAL A 103 -9.26 -14.62 -8.55
N GLU A 104 -8.91 -15.22 -9.68
CA GLU A 104 -7.63 -15.89 -9.85
C GLU A 104 -6.59 -14.90 -10.36
N ALA A 105 -5.67 -14.51 -9.47
CA ALA A 105 -4.56 -13.63 -9.78
C ALA A 105 -3.22 -14.36 -9.62
N VAL A 106 -2.29 -14.04 -10.51
CA VAL A 106 -0.89 -14.47 -10.44
C VAL A 106 -0.01 -13.26 -10.18
N PHE A 107 0.93 -13.38 -9.26
CA PHE A 107 1.84 -12.30 -8.89
C PHE A 107 3.20 -12.48 -9.59
N GLU A 108 3.49 -11.61 -10.55
CA GLU A 108 4.72 -11.62 -11.35
C GLU A 108 5.74 -10.59 -10.81
N PRO A 109 7.04 -10.89 -10.83
CA PRO A 109 8.08 -9.93 -10.46
C PRO A 109 8.00 -8.66 -11.29
N VAL A 110 8.35 -7.52 -10.70
CA VAL A 110 8.51 -6.21 -11.36
C VAL A 110 9.84 -5.58 -10.98
N SER A 111 10.35 -4.70 -11.85
CA SER A 111 11.58 -3.94 -11.59
C SER A 111 11.29 -2.76 -10.68
N VAL A 112 10.93 -3.04 -9.43
CA VAL A 112 10.74 -2.04 -8.36
C VAL A 112 11.53 -2.52 -7.15
N ASN A 113 12.39 -1.66 -6.63
CA ASN A 113 13.24 -1.95 -5.47
C ASN A 113 12.68 -1.34 -4.18
N THR A 114 12.06 -0.16 -4.28
CA THR A 114 11.53 0.54 -3.11
C THR A 114 10.39 1.48 -3.46
N ALA A 115 9.51 1.75 -2.51
CA ALA A 115 8.46 2.73 -2.59
C ALA A 115 8.75 3.92 -1.67
N ARG A 116 8.43 5.14 -2.11
CA ARG A 116 8.55 6.37 -1.33
C ARG A 116 7.34 7.26 -1.57
N TRP A 117 6.76 7.77 -0.51
CA TRP A 117 5.63 8.70 -0.57
C TRP A 117 6.12 10.12 -0.84
N ILE A 118 5.44 10.78 -1.76
CA ILE A 118 5.81 12.12 -2.24
C ILE A 118 4.86 13.13 -1.63
N SER A 119 5.42 14.13 -0.95
CA SER A 119 4.69 15.30 -0.51
C SER A 119 5.41 16.57 -0.93
N CYS A 120 4.65 17.58 -1.34
CA CYS A 120 5.20 18.88 -1.70
C CYS A 120 4.18 19.97 -1.40
N SER A 121 4.61 21.02 -0.70
CA SER A 121 3.79 22.21 -0.43
C SER A 121 3.62 23.12 -1.66
N ASN A 122 4.48 22.99 -2.66
CA ASN A 122 4.45 23.77 -3.89
C ASN A 122 3.85 22.95 -5.04
N ALA A 123 2.62 23.28 -5.41
CA ALA A 123 1.86 22.57 -6.45
C ALA A 123 2.57 22.57 -7.81
N LYS A 124 3.25 23.66 -8.19
CA LYS A 124 3.98 23.74 -9.47
C LYS A 124 5.16 22.78 -9.51
N LYS A 125 5.95 22.72 -8.44
CA LYS A 125 7.07 21.77 -8.32
C LYS A 125 6.57 20.32 -8.34
N LEU A 126 5.44 20.04 -7.69
CA LEU A 126 4.85 18.71 -7.70
C LEU A 126 4.44 18.29 -9.11
N GLU A 127 3.85 19.19 -9.89
CA GLU A 127 3.44 18.89 -11.26
C GLU A 127 4.66 18.67 -12.17
N GLU A 128 5.70 19.51 -12.09
CA GLU A 128 6.96 19.30 -12.80
C GLU A 128 7.62 17.94 -12.46
N PHE A 129 7.53 17.53 -11.18
CA PHE A 129 8.00 16.22 -10.74
C PHE A 129 7.18 15.08 -11.35
N ARG A 130 5.85 15.23 -11.37
CA ARG A 130 4.94 14.23 -11.96
C ARG A 130 5.20 14.03 -13.44
N GLU A 131 5.39 15.12 -14.20
CA GLU A 131 5.71 15.03 -15.62
C GLU A 131 7.03 14.31 -15.88
N LYS A 132 8.08 14.67 -15.12
CA LYS A 132 9.42 14.08 -15.31
C LYS A 132 9.52 12.61 -14.89
N ASN A 133 8.73 12.19 -13.92
CA ASN A 133 8.83 10.87 -13.29
C ASN A 133 7.59 10.00 -13.48
N ALA A 134 6.69 10.36 -14.40
CA ALA A 134 5.38 9.72 -14.57
C ALA A 134 5.45 8.19 -14.69
N SER A 135 6.50 7.66 -15.33
CA SER A 135 6.70 6.21 -15.51
C SER A 135 6.95 5.44 -14.20
N ASN A 136 7.44 6.12 -13.18
CA ASN A 136 7.75 5.54 -11.88
C ASN A 136 6.78 5.98 -10.78
N LEU A 137 5.75 6.74 -11.13
CA LEU A 137 4.76 7.22 -10.18
C LEU A 137 3.52 6.33 -10.16
N SER A 138 3.00 6.17 -8.97
CA SER A 138 1.78 5.40 -8.67
C SER A 138 0.94 6.12 -7.63
N ILE A 139 -0.30 5.68 -7.49
CA ILE A 139 -1.20 6.09 -6.42
C ILE A 139 -1.44 4.88 -5.52
N ASP A 140 -1.33 5.06 -4.20
CA ASP A 140 -1.66 4.02 -3.23
C ASP A 140 -3.18 3.85 -3.04
N ALA A 141 -3.60 2.91 -2.18
CA ALA A 141 -5.02 2.66 -1.91
C ALA A 141 -5.73 3.87 -1.28
N ALA A 142 -5.01 4.72 -0.55
CA ALA A 142 -5.54 5.93 0.09
C ALA A 142 -5.51 7.18 -0.82
N GLY A 143 -4.96 7.08 -2.04
CA GLY A 143 -4.88 8.17 -3.00
C GLY A 143 -3.60 9.00 -2.93
N HIS A 144 -2.61 8.60 -2.14
CA HIS A 144 -1.34 9.31 -2.04
C HIS A 144 -0.42 9.00 -3.23
N LEU A 145 0.36 10.00 -3.61
CA LEU A 145 1.37 9.85 -4.66
C LEU A 145 2.59 9.10 -4.12
N VAL A 146 3.01 8.07 -4.85
CA VAL A 146 4.14 7.20 -4.49
C VAL A 146 5.10 7.09 -5.66
N TYR A 147 6.38 7.23 -5.38
CA TYR A 147 7.46 6.94 -6.32
C TYR A 147 7.93 5.50 -6.13
N LEU A 148 7.75 4.67 -7.14
CA LEU A 148 8.23 3.29 -7.18
C LEU A 148 9.60 3.28 -7.88
N ALA A 149 10.66 3.28 -7.10
CA ALA A 149 12.02 3.37 -7.63
C ALA A 149 12.51 2.01 -8.14
N PRO A 150 12.94 1.90 -9.40
CA PRO A 150 13.55 0.69 -9.93
C PRO A 150 14.88 0.35 -9.25
N THR A 151 15.65 1.37 -8.89
CA THR A 151 16.92 1.24 -8.18
C THR A 151 17.09 2.33 -7.13
N ARG A 152 18.03 2.13 -6.19
CA ARG A 152 18.39 3.16 -5.20
C ARG A 152 18.97 4.41 -5.86
N VAL A 153 19.67 4.26 -6.98
CA VAL A 153 20.23 5.39 -7.75
C VAL A 153 19.10 6.26 -8.32
N ASN A 154 18.06 5.65 -8.89
CA ASN A 154 16.90 6.40 -9.38
C ASN A 154 16.22 7.20 -8.26
N LEU A 155 16.11 6.61 -7.06
CA LEU A 155 15.56 7.31 -5.90
C LEU A 155 16.43 8.52 -5.51
N GLN A 156 17.74 8.35 -5.42
CA GLN A 156 18.67 9.42 -5.08
C GLN A 156 18.62 10.57 -6.08
N LEU A 157 18.63 10.26 -7.38
CA LEU A 157 18.49 11.27 -8.43
C LEU A 157 17.16 12.03 -8.35
N ALA A 158 16.06 11.34 -8.07
CA ALA A 158 14.76 11.96 -7.89
C ALA A 158 14.73 12.90 -6.67
N GLN A 159 15.42 12.56 -5.59
CA GLN A 159 15.58 13.42 -4.40
C GLN A 159 16.40 14.66 -4.67
N GLU A 160 17.56 14.49 -5.30
CA GLU A 160 18.53 15.59 -5.56
C GLU A 160 17.98 16.61 -6.57
N LEU A 161 17.31 16.14 -7.63
CA LEU A 161 16.82 16.99 -8.71
C LEU A 161 15.54 17.74 -8.41
N SER A 162 14.80 17.38 -7.36
CA SER A 162 13.42 17.85 -7.22
C SER A 162 13.16 18.74 -6.02
N LEU A 163 14.05 18.82 -5.02
CA LEU A 163 13.80 19.55 -3.75
C LEU A 163 12.42 19.24 -3.13
N ILE A 164 11.93 18.03 -3.36
CA ILE A 164 10.64 17.53 -2.91
C ILE A 164 10.89 16.72 -1.65
N HIS A 165 9.99 16.85 -0.67
CA HIS A 165 10.07 16.02 0.53
C HIS A 165 9.63 14.60 0.19
N ILE A 166 10.58 13.67 0.19
CA ILE A 166 10.35 12.24 -0.03
C ILE A 166 10.45 11.58 1.34
N SER A 167 9.32 11.16 1.88
CA SER A 167 9.29 10.53 3.19
C SER A 167 9.47 9.01 3.08
N GLU A 168 10.18 8.45 4.05
CA GLU A 168 10.09 7.01 4.31
C GLU A 168 8.66 6.65 4.73
N PRO A 169 8.27 5.37 4.55
CA PRO A 169 6.88 4.97 4.56
C PRO A 169 6.29 4.88 5.97
N THR A 170 6.23 5.99 6.65
CA THR A 170 5.23 6.18 7.69
C THR A 170 4.04 6.84 7.00
N ARG A 171 2.90 6.16 6.90
CA ARG A 171 1.68 6.79 6.41
C ARG A 171 1.50 8.13 7.13
N PRO A 172 1.34 9.26 6.41
CA PRO A 172 0.79 10.43 7.05
C PRO A 172 -0.61 10.06 7.54
N TYR A 173 -0.85 10.21 8.82
CA TYR A 173 -2.15 10.09 9.43
C TYR A 173 -3.04 11.25 9.00
#